data_a74d1c726d2c8cdb554c0d10ed2a28ef
#
_entry.id   a74d1c726d2c8cdb554c0d10ed2a28ef
#
_cell.length_a   1.000
_cell.length_b   1.000
_cell.length_c   1.000
_cell.angle_alpha   90.00
_cell.angle_beta   90.00
_cell.angle_gamma   90.00
#
_symmetry.space_group_name_H-M   'P 1'
#
loop_
_entity.id
_entity.type
_entity.pdbx_description
1 polymer ?
#
loop_
_entity_poly.entity_id
_entity_poly.type
_entity_poly.pdbx_seq_one_letter_code
_entity_poly.pdbx_strand_id
1 'polypeptide(L)'
;MIAHILSTGDEVLLGDIIDTNSGFLCQGLKDMGIEVQKIMAVGDDVEAIATVIEEISRNADICLVTGGLGPTRDDLTALACSRASGQRLELNPQALASMQSYFAKRGFVLNKDNEKQAMLPETSRVLINYNGTAPGFYMKINDCLFYFMPGVPSEMKIMFEREIKPILADEFSLNDDILIERLTVFGLPESRVGALLKGFKIKFPRMRLGFRADFPVIEVKIILINYDKDPNKTLSDMAEAKQWAIDRLENKVVSEKGLSIAQELGQLLTSQKKTLAIAESCTGGLIANMVTDVAGSSDYFLFSGITYSNDAKINILNVKRATIVEYGAVHEKTAIEMAQGARIKAGADFAISTTGIAGPGGGTEEKPVGMVCIGLAGPLVSMARTYQFSYGDRLRNKKMFAMMALELLRRHLAGLLETA
;
A
#
# COMPACT_ATOMS: atom_id res chain seq x y z
N MET A 1 18.28 -2.58 20.17
CA MET A 1 18.53 -3.47 19.01
C MET A 1 18.59 -2.59 17.77
N ILE A 2 19.68 -2.71 17.03
CA ILE A 2 19.99 -1.90 15.86
C ILE A 2 19.90 -2.79 14.61
N ALA A 3 19.12 -2.36 13.64
CA ALA A 3 19.02 -3.02 12.35
C ALA A 3 19.62 -2.15 11.23
N HIS A 4 20.28 -2.81 10.27
CA HIS A 4 20.67 -2.21 9.00
C HIS A 4 19.89 -2.89 7.87
N ILE A 5 19.70 -2.17 6.76
CA ILE A 5 19.12 -2.71 5.52
C ILE A 5 20.14 -2.54 4.41
N LEU A 6 20.34 -3.59 3.61
CA LEU A 6 21.24 -3.60 2.47
C LEU A 6 20.47 -4.02 1.21
N SER A 7 20.45 -3.16 0.22
CA SER A 7 19.92 -3.47 -1.13
C SER A 7 21.09 -3.74 -2.07
N THR A 8 21.08 -4.89 -2.76
CA THR A 8 22.07 -5.24 -3.77
C THR A 8 21.43 -5.17 -5.15
N GLY A 9 22.13 -4.58 -6.10
CA GLY A 9 21.71 -4.42 -7.49
C GLY A 9 22.18 -3.10 -8.08
N ASP A 10 22.76 -3.17 -9.28
CA ASP A 10 23.21 -1.98 -10.02
C ASP A 10 22.03 -1.05 -10.34
N GLU A 11 20.84 -1.58 -10.65
CA GLU A 11 19.65 -0.81 -10.97
C GLU A 11 19.16 0.05 -9.79
N VAL A 12 19.40 -0.40 -8.55
CA VAL A 12 19.10 0.38 -7.33
C VAL A 12 20.14 1.47 -7.16
N LEU A 13 21.43 1.11 -7.30
CA LEU A 13 22.54 2.02 -7.09
C LEU A 13 22.57 3.15 -8.13
N LEU A 14 22.24 2.83 -9.40
CA LEU A 14 22.16 3.80 -10.50
C LEU A 14 20.87 4.62 -10.49
N GLY A 15 19.87 4.22 -9.70
CA GLY A 15 18.60 4.91 -9.58
C GLY A 15 17.62 4.61 -10.72
N ASP A 16 17.84 3.54 -11.49
CA ASP A 16 16.92 3.09 -12.54
C ASP A 16 15.59 2.62 -11.96
N ILE A 17 15.63 2.07 -10.74
CA ILE A 17 14.44 1.75 -9.94
C ILE A 17 14.47 2.44 -8.58
N ILE A 18 13.29 2.74 -8.06
CA ILE A 18 13.15 3.25 -6.69
C ILE A 18 13.20 2.07 -5.72
N ASP A 19 14.06 2.14 -4.71
CA ASP A 19 14.13 1.14 -3.63
C ASP A 19 12.89 1.19 -2.73
N THR A 20 11.85 0.50 -3.16
CA THR A 20 10.62 0.31 -2.38
C THR A 20 10.76 -0.78 -1.33
N ASN A 21 11.73 -1.68 -1.47
CA ASN A 21 11.98 -2.78 -0.56
C ASN A 21 12.49 -2.28 0.78
N SER A 22 13.52 -1.45 0.79
CA SER A 22 14.03 -0.83 2.01
C SER A 22 12.95 -0.06 2.76
N GLY A 23 12.10 0.70 2.05
CA GLY A 23 10.99 1.42 2.67
C GLY A 23 9.99 0.48 3.37
N PHE A 24 9.65 -0.65 2.75
CA PHE A 24 8.78 -1.67 3.35
C PHE A 24 9.42 -2.33 4.58
N LEU A 25 10.68 -2.74 4.47
CA LEU A 25 11.43 -3.39 5.55
C LEU A 25 11.61 -2.47 6.76
N CYS A 26 11.95 -1.19 6.53
CA CYS A 26 11.99 -0.18 7.59
C CYS A 26 10.67 -0.09 8.36
N GLN A 27 9.55 -0.09 7.62
CA GLN A 27 8.24 -0.02 8.25
C GLN A 27 7.93 -1.29 9.05
N GLY A 28 8.23 -2.47 8.50
CA GLY A 28 8.06 -3.75 9.17
C GLY A 28 8.87 -3.86 10.46
N LEU A 29 10.16 -3.50 10.42
CA LEU A 29 11.04 -3.48 11.60
C LEU A 29 10.57 -2.47 12.64
N LYS A 30 10.18 -1.27 12.21
CA LYS A 30 9.65 -0.25 13.11
C LYS A 30 8.36 -0.70 13.82
N ASP A 31 7.48 -1.42 13.12
CA ASP A 31 6.25 -1.97 13.68
C ASP A 31 6.56 -3.09 14.71
N MET A 32 7.74 -3.70 14.66
CA MET A 32 8.29 -4.64 15.65
C MET A 32 9.11 -3.94 16.76
N GLY A 33 9.25 -2.61 16.72
CA GLY A 33 10.04 -1.85 17.68
C GLY A 33 11.55 -1.90 17.47
N ILE A 34 12.00 -2.41 16.33
CA ILE A 34 13.40 -2.48 15.96
C ILE A 34 13.81 -1.16 15.29
N GLU A 35 14.90 -0.55 15.77
CA GLU A 35 15.41 0.70 15.19
C GLU A 35 16.27 0.42 13.96
N VAL A 36 15.87 0.97 12.80
CA VAL A 36 16.70 0.95 11.60
C VAL A 36 17.63 2.16 11.63
N GLN A 37 18.94 1.90 11.72
CA GLN A 37 19.94 2.95 11.81
C GLN A 37 20.52 3.35 10.45
N LYS A 38 20.70 2.37 9.54
CA LYS A 38 21.26 2.62 8.21
C LYS A 38 20.49 1.86 7.12
N ILE A 39 20.38 2.50 5.96
CA ILE A 39 19.99 1.88 4.69
C ILE A 39 21.16 2.09 3.73
N MET A 40 21.59 1.02 3.08
CA MET A 40 22.72 1.04 2.15
C MET A 40 22.33 0.38 0.85
N ALA A 41 22.85 0.85 -0.27
CA ALA A 41 22.77 0.20 -1.57
C ALA A 41 24.17 -0.08 -2.09
N VAL A 42 24.36 -1.23 -2.71
CA VAL A 42 25.63 -1.65 -3.30
C VAL A 42 25.38 -2.32 -4.64
N GLY A 43 26.25 -2.09 -5.62
CA GLY A 43 26.16 -2.71 -6.95
C GLY A 43 26.53 -4.18 -6.94
N ASP A 44 26.41 -4.82 -8.10
CA ASP A 44 26.63 -6.25 -8.32
C ASP A 44 28.12 -6.59 -8.45
N ASP A 45 28.86 -6.34 -7.36
CA ASP A 45 30.27 -6.71 -7.20
C ASP A 45 30.48 -7.50 -5.91
N VAL A 46 31.11 -8.67 -6.02
CA VAL A 46 31.29 -9.61 -4.90
C VAL A 46 32.10 -9.00 -3.77
N GLU A 47 33.16 -8.26 -4.08
CA GLU A 47 34.07 -7.67 -3.08
C GLU A 47 33.37 -6.49 -2.37
N ALA A 48 32.67 -5.66 -3.13
CA ALA A 48 31.94 -4.54 -2.59
C ALA A 48 30.82 -5.02 -1.63
N ILE A 49 30.02 -6.00 -2.05
CA ILE A 49 28.98 -6.59 -1.19
C ILE A 49 29.59 -7.24 0.05
N ALA A 50 30.67 -8.04 -0.10
CA ALA A 50 31.33 -8.71 1.02
C ALA A 50 31.88 -7.71 2.04
N THR A 51 32.51 -6.63 1.58
CA THR A 51 33.04 -5.56 2.44
C THR A 51 31.93 -4.90 3.26
N VAL A 52 30.80 -4.61 2.63
CA VAL A 52 29.63 -4.01 3.32
C VAL A 52 29.03 -5.00 4.33
N ILE A 53 28.92 -6.28 3.98
CA ILE A 53 28.47 -7.33 4.94
C ILE A 53 29.39 -7.40 6.15
N GLU A 54 30.72 -7.36 5.96
CA GLU A 54 31.69 -7.34 7.06
C GLU A 54 31.56 -6.09 7.93
N GLU A 55 31.39 -4.91 7.34
CA GLU A 55 31.14 -3.67 8.09
C GLU A 55 29.88 -3.78 8.95
N ILE A 56 28.77 -4.23 8.35
CA ILE A 56 27.49 -4.38 9.05
C ILE A 56 27.60 -5.37 10.19
N SER A 57 28.28 -6.50 9.98
CA SER A 57 28.41 -7.58 10.97
C SER A 57 29.01 -7.16 12.31
N ARG A 58 29.73 -6.02 12.32
CA ARG A 58 30.38 -5.45 13.52
C ARG A 58 29.58 -4.29 14.14
N ASN A 59 28.55 -3.79 13.45
CA ASN A 59 27.90 -2.53 13.82
C ASN A 59 26.36 -2.65 13.98
N ALA A 60 25.79 -3.83 13.73
CA ALA A 60 24.35 -4.05 13.84
C ALA A 60 24.05 -5.40 14.51
N ASP A 61 22.88 -5.50 15.14
CA ASP A 61 22.37 -6.76 15.68
C ASP A 61 21.67 -7.58 14.57
N ILE A 62 21.06 -6.87 13.60
CA ILE A 62 20.28 -7.45 12.50
C ILE A 62 20.62 -6.75 11.19
N CYS A 63 20.72 -7.54 10.11
CA CYS A 63 20.76 -6.99 8.76
C CYS A 63 19.72 -7.69 7.87
N LEU A 64 18.87 -6.90 7.22
CA LEU A 64 17.97 -7.37 6.16
C LEU A 64 18.59 -7.03 4.80
N VAL A 65 18.91 -8.06 4.02
CA VAL A 65 19.50 -7.93 2.68
C VAL A 65 18.47 -8.29 1.63
N THR A 66 18.32 -7.47 0.60
CA THR A 66 17.39 -7.71 -0.51
C THR A 66 18.09 -7.55 -1.86
N GLY A 67 17.94 -8.53 -2.76
CA GLY A 67 18.52 -8.55 -4.09
C GLY A 67 19.61 -9.59 -4.29
N GLY A 68 19.97 -9.84 -5.54
CA GLY A 68 21.11 -10.68 -5.95
C GLY A 68 21.02 -12.18 -5.61
N LEU A 69 19.79 -12.75 -5.50
CA LEU A 69 19.53 -14.18 -5.25
C LEU A 69 18.94 -14.93 -6.46
N GLY A 70 18.80 -14.27 -7.60
CA GLY A 70 18.29 -14.86 -8.83
C GLY A 70 19.26 -15.84 -9.51
N PRO A 71 18.88 -16.36 -10.71
CA PRO A 71 19.68 -17.32 -11.44
C PRO A 71 20.70 -16.68 -12.36
N THR A 72 20.74 -15.37 -12.50
CA THR A 72 21.57 -14.68 -13.46
C THR A 72 23.02 -14.54 -13.00
N ARG A 73 23.91 -14.07 -13.86
CA ARG A 73 25.36 -14.00 -13.52
C ARG A 73 25.68 -12.88 -12.55
N ASP A 74 24.88 -11.85 -12.53
CA ASP A 74 24.91 -10.67 -11.66
C ASP A 74 24.27 -10.92 -10.28
N ASP A 75 23.59 -12.05 -10.08
CA ASP A 75 23.10 -12.47 -8.76
C ASP A 75 24.26 -13.01 -7.90
N LEU A 76 24.94 -12.14 -7.17
CA LEU A 76 26.22 -12.42 -6.48
C LEU A 76 26.10 -12.41 -4.96
N THR A 77 24.93 -12.13 -4.40
CA THR A 77 24.76 -11.90 -2.95
C THR A 77 25.12 -13.13 -2.09
N ALA A 78 24.75 -14.35 -2.51
CA ALA A 78 25.10 -15.56 -1.78
C ALA A 78 26.61 -15.82 -1.83
N LEU A 79 27.28 -15.55 -2.94
CA LEU A 79 28.74 -15.67 -3.09
C LEU A 79 29.47 -14.64 -2.23
N ALA A 80 29.00 -13.41 -2.22
CA ALA A 80 29.59 -12.35 -1.40
C ALA A 80 29.41 -12.64 0.11
N CYS A 81 28.25 -13.18 0.49
CA CYS A 81 28.02 -13.63 1.87
C CYS A 81 28.97 -14.77 2.27
N SER A 82 29.14 -15.77 1.39
CA SER A 82 30.12 -16.87 1.58
C SER A 82 31.53 -16.30 1.83
N ARG A 83 31.94 -15.30 1.06
CA ARG A 83 33.24 -14.66 1.18
C ARG A 83 33.40 -13.88 2.51
N ALA A 84 32.43 -13.05 2.85
CA ALA A 84 32.42 -12.25 4.08
C ALA A 84 32.41 -13.12 5.34
N SER A 85 31.74 -14.27 5.29
CA SER A 85 31.65 -15.20 6.41
C SER A 85 32.78 -16.23 6.47
N GLY A 86 33.60 -16.36 5.43
CA GLY A 86 34.63 -17.40 5.29
C GLY A 86 34.06 -18.81 5.09
N GLN A 87 32.78 -18.94 4.77
CA GLN A 87 32.10 -20.23 4.60
C GLN A 87 32.04 -20.64 3.12
N ARG A 88 31.98 -21.93 2.86
CA ARG A 88 31.84 -22.45 1.50
C ARG A 88 30.38 -22.36 1.04
N LEU A 89 30.20 -22.16 -0.27
CA LEU A 89 28.91 -22.36 -0.92
C LEU A 89 28.70 -23.86 -1.17
N GLU A 90 27.60 -24.39 -0.70
CA GLU A 90 27.21 -25.78 -0.90
C GLU A 90 25.78 -25.86 -1.42
N LEU A 91 25.49 -26.92 -2.19
CA LEU A 91 24.13 -27.19 -2.63
C LEU A 91 23.24 -27.54 -1.45
N ASN A 92 22.33 -26.64 -1.09
CA ASN A 92 21.43 -26.84 0.04
C ASN A 92 20.22 -27.72 -0.37
N PRO A 93 20.05 -28.92 0.21
CA PRO A 93 18.98 -29.84 -0.19
C PRO A 93 17.57 -29.28 0.04
N GLN A 94 17.37 -28.50 1.12
CA GLN A 94 16.07 -27.90 1.44
C GLN A 94 15.71 -26.79 0.47
N ALA A 95 16.68 -25.94 0.09
CA ALA A 95 16.51 -24.92 -0.93
C ALA A 95 16.15 -25.56 -2.28
N LEU A 96 16.89 -26.59 -2.69
CA LEU A 96 16.65 -27.32 -3.93
C LEU A 96 15.25 -27.95 -3.95
N ALA A 97 14.85 -28.63 -2.88
CA ALA A 97 13.52 -29.24 -2.77
C ALA A 97 12.39 -28.23 -2.83
N SER A 98 12.55 -27.05 -2.19
CA SER A 98 11.60 -25.94 -2.26
C SER A 98 11.43 -25.44 -3.69
N MET A 99 12.54 -25.23 -4.42
CA MET A 99 12.53 -24.84 -5.82
C MET A 99 11.86 -25.88 -6.71
N GLN A 100 12.22 -27.15 -6.57
CA GLN A 100 11.60 -28.26 -7.32
C GLN A 100 10.07 -28.28 -7.12
N SER A 101 9.61 -28.12 -5.88
CA SER A 101 8.19 -28.06 -5.56
C SER A 101 7.50 -26.86 -6.24
N TYR A 102 8.15 -25.71 -6.25
CA TYR A 102 7.61 -24.50 -6.90
C TYR A 102 7.47 -24.67 -8.42
N PHE A 103 8.51 -25.20 -9.10
CA PHE A 103 8.49 -25.46 -10.54
C PHE A 103 7.45 -26.53 -10.90
N ALA A 104 7.40 -27.64 -10.15
CA ALA A 104 6.46 -28.74 -10.39
C ALA A 104 4.99 -28.28 -10.32
N LYS A 105 4.63 -27.43 -9.35
CA LYS A 105 3.27 -26.86 -9.22
C LYS A 105 2.84 -26.03 -10.43
N ARG A 106 3.79 -25.55 -11.25
CA ARG A 106 3.55 -24.73 -12.45
C ARG A 106 3.79 -25.49 -13.75
N GLY A 107 4.09 -26.79 -13.68
CA GLY A 107 4.33 -27.62 -14.86
C GLY A 107 5.68 -27.37 -15.52
N PHE A 108 6.63 -26.76 -14.84
CA PHE A 108 7.99 -26.53 -15.32
C PHE A 108 8.99 -27.48 -14.69
N VAL A 109 10.10 -27.71 -15.38
CA VAL A 109 11.24 -28.50 -14.88
C VAL A 109 12.34 -27.54 -14.45
N LEU A 110 12.93 -27.80 -13.29
CA LEU A 110 14.11 -27.08 -12.82
C LEU A 110 15.29 -27.35 -13.79
N ASN A 111 15.93 -26.31 -14.28
CA ASN A 111 17.14 -26.44 -15.09
C ASN A 111 18.41 -26.24 -14.23
N LYS A 112 19.57 -26.58 -14.80
CA LYS A 112 20.85 -26.44 -14.09
C LYS A 112 21.22 -24.99 -13.74
N ASP A 113 20.80 -24.03 -14.55
CA ASP A 113 21.10 -22.61 -14.28
C ASP A 113 20.36 -22.12 -13.04
N ASN A 114 19.18 -22.69 -12.78
CA ASN A 114 18.43 -22.38 -11.56
C ASN A 114 19.04 -23.03 -10.30
N GLU A 115 19.79 -24.13 -10.40
CA GLU A 115 20.43 -24.79 -9.26
C GLU A 115 21.40 -23.87 -8.52
N LYS A 116 21.97 -22.86 -9.21
CA LYS A 116 22.77 -21.81 -8.59
C LYS A 116 22.04 -21.14 -7.41
N GLN A 117 20.74 -20.95 -7.47
CA GLN A 117 19.94 -20.33 -6.44
C GLN A 117 19.87 -21.17 -5.14
N ALA A 118 20.17 -22.47 -5.24
CA ALA A 118 20.25 -23.38 -4.08
C ALA A 118 21.67 -23.51 -3.53
N MET A 119 22.67 -22.83 -4.12
CA MET A 119 24.03 -22.75 -3.59
C MET A 119 24.08 -21.71 -2.49
N LEU A 120 24.11 -22.15 -1.25
CA LEU A 120 24.05 -21.30 -0.04
C LEU A 120 25.27 -21.52 0.85
N PRO A 121 25.64 -20.53 1.71
CA PRO A 121 26.70 -20.73 2.72
C PRO A 121 26.37 -21.93 3.63
N GLU A 122 27.38 -22.73 3.95
CA GLU A 122 27.29 -24.04 4.64
C GLU A 122 26.43 -24.03 5.91
N THR A 123 26.55 -22.99 6.76
CA THR A 123 25.81 -22.91 8.03
C THR A 123 24.50 -22.13 7.93
N SER A 124 24.12 -21.68 6.74
CA SER A 124 22.90 -20.92 6.54
C SER A 124 21.63 -21.77 6.69
N ARG A 125 20.55 -21.14 7.13
CA ARG A 125 19.21 -21.74 7.19
C ARG A 125 18.33 -21.14 6.11
N VAL A 126 17.55 -21.99 5.46
CA VAL A 126 16.70 -21.60 4.32
C VAL A 126 15.47 -20.85 4.79
N LEU A 127 15.12 -19.79 4.05
CA LEU A 127 13.84 -19.10 4.12
C LEU A 127 13.02 -19.45 2.87
N ILE A 128 11.81 -19.94 3.07
CA ILE A 128 10.98 -20.43 1.96
C ILE A 128 10.43 -19.25 1.14
N ASN A 129 10.61 -19.32 -0.19
CA ASN A 129 9.96 -18.41 -1.11
C ASN A 129 8.64 -19.00 -1.61
N TYR A 130 7.53 -18.47 -1.12
CA TYR A 130 6.19 -18.95 -1.48
C TYR A 130 5.71 -18.41 -2.84
N ASN A 131 6.35 -17.35 -3.35
CA ASN A 131 5.88 -16.63 -4.53
C ASN A 131 6.89 -16.55 -5.68
N GLY A 132 8.05 -17.18 -5.51
CA GLY A 132 9.15 -17.14 -6.50
C GLY A 132 10.05 -18.37 -6.44
N THR A 133 11.09 -18.36 -7.26
CA THR A 133 12.04 -19.47 -7.37
C THR A 133 13.23 -19.35 -6.44
N ALA A 134 13.68 -18.11 -6.15
CA ALA A 134 14.87 -17.87 -5.37
C ALA A 134 14.58 -18.08 -3.88
N PRO A 135 15.09 -19.13 -3.21
CA PRO A 135 15.00 -19.24 -1.78
C PRO A 135 15.78 -18.11 -1.11
N GLY A 136 15.28 -17.62 0.01
CA GLY A 136 16.08 -16.80 0.91
C GLY A 136 16.89 -17.66 1.86
N PHE A 137 17.76 -17.05 2.63
CA PHE A 137 18.47 -17.72 3.72
C PHE A 137 18.82 -16.73 4.83
N TYR A 138 19.15 -17.26 6.00
CA TYR A 138 19.69 -16.45 7.07
C TYR A 138 20.83 -17.16 7.78
N MET A 139 21.73 -16.38 8.36
CA MET A 139 22.85 -16.86 9.11
C MET A 139 23.42 -15.79 10.03
N LYS A 140 24.16 -16.18 11.03
CA LYS A 140 24.91 -15.29 11.92
C LYS A 140 26.32 -15.07 11.36
N ILE A 141 26.71 -13.80 11.22
CA ILE A 141 28.08 -13.39 10.88
C ILE A 141 28.57 -12.47 12.01
N ASN A 142 29.60 -12.83 12.72
CA ASN A 142 30.00 -12.23 14.00
C ASN A 142 28.81 -12.20 14.97
N ASP A 143 28.39 -11.03 15.45
CA ASP A 143 27.23 -10.91 16.35
C ASP A 143 25.94 -10.46 15.65
N CYS A 144 25.97 -10.26 14.35
CA CYS A 144 24.84 -9.82 13.55
C CYS A 144 24.11 -10.99 12.87
N LEU A 145 22.79 -11.00 12.94
CA LEU A 145 21.92 -11.92 12.18
C LEU A 145 21.56 -11.30 10.83
N PHE A 146 21.99 -11.95 9.76
CA PHE A 146 21.70 -11.55 8.39
C PHE A 146 20.57 -12.39 7.80
N TYR A 147 19.60 -11.72 7.18
CA TYR A 147 18.48 -12.33 6.46
C TYR A 147 18.52 -11.87 5.00
N PHE A 148 18.69 -12.81 4.09
CA PHE A 148 18.82 -12.57 2.65
C PHE A 148 17.53 -12.92 1.94
N MET A 149 16.99 -11.98 1.16
CA MET A 149 15.71 -12.07 0.46
C MET A 149 15.86 -11.74 -1.02
N PRO A 150 14.96 -12.24 -1.89
CA PRO A 150 14.89 -11.82 -3.29
C PRO A 150 14.68 -10.30 -3.45
N GLY A 151 15.13 -9.75 -4.59
CA GLY A 151 14.90 -8.34 -4.95
C GLY A 151 13.45 -8.05 -5.38
N VAL A 152 12.71 -9.05 -5.88
CA VAL A 152 11.33 -8.89 -6.34
C VAL A 152 10.41 -8.51 -5.17
N PRO A 153 9.75 -7.32 -5.21
CA PRO A 153 9.03 -6.80 -4.05
C PRO A 153 7.92 -7.72 -3.51
N SER A 154 7.19 -8.40 -4.40
CA SER A 154 6.11 -9.32 -3.98
C SER A 154 6.62 -10.57 -3.28
N GLU A 155 7.79 -11.06 -3.64
CA GLU A 155 8.45 -12.22 -3.02
C GLU A 155 9.03 -11.83 -1.67
N MET A 156 9.81 -10.75 -1.62
CA MET A 156 10.46 -10.20 -0.44
C MET A 156 9.43 -9.92 0.68
N LYS A 157 8.31 -9.25 0.35
CA LYS A 157 7.27 -8.92 1.33
C LYS A 157 6.66 -10.16 1.98
N ILE A 158 6.33 -11.18 1.19
CA ILE A 158 5.76 -12.44 1.70
C ILE A 158 6.79 -13.18 2.56
N MET A 159 8.05 -13.22 2.14
CA MET A 159 9.12 -13.85 2.89
C MET A 159 9.38 -13.14 4.22
N PHE A 160 9.41 -11.79 4.21
CA PHE A 160 9.53 -11.02 5.45
C PHE A 160 8.41 -11.31 6.44
N GLU A 161 7.15 -11.26 5.99
CA GLU A 161 5.99 -11.45 6.88
C GLU A 161 5.86 -12.89 7.40
N ARG A 162 6.13 -13.90 6.56
CA ARG A 162 5.88 -15.31 6.90
C ARG A 162 7.07 -16.01 7.53
N GLU A 163 8.28 -15.67 7.15
CA GLU A 163 9.50 -16.37 7.59
C GLU A 163 10.30 -15.52 8.59
N ILE A 164 10.65 -14.28 8.21
CA ILE A 164 11.61 -13.48 8.98
C ILE A 164 10.98 -12.90 10.24
N LYS A 165 9.81 -12.32 10.12
CA LYS A 165 9.14 -11.65 11.25
C LYS A 165 8.87 -12.59 12.44
N PRO A 166 8.41 -13.86 12.24
CA PRO A 166 8.29 -14.82 13.33
C PRO A 166 9.65 -15.21 13.95
N ILE A 167 10.69 -15.39 13.13
CA ILE A 167 12.04 -15.71 13.61
C ILE A 167 12.59 -14.54 14.47
N LEU A 168 12.43 -13.29 14.01
CA LEU A 168 12.87 -12.12 14.77
C LEU A 168 12.10 -12.00 16.10
N ALA A 169 10.81 -12.28 16.09
CA ALA A 169 9.99 -12.24 17.30
C ALA A 169 10.45 -13.26 18.34
N ASP A 170 10.77 -14.48 17.91
CA ASP A 170 11.25 -15.56 18.77
C ASP A 170 12.69 -15.33 19.27
N GLU A 171 13.63 -15.04 18.34
CA GLU A 171 15.05 -14.91 18.63
C GLU A 171 15.36 -13.75 19.60
N PHE A 172 14.64 -12.64 19.45
CA PHE A 172 14.85 -11.46 20.29
C PHE A 172 13.81 -11.30 21.39
N SER A 173 12.99 -12.34 21.63
CA SER A 173 11.91 -12.28 22.59
C SER A 173 11.11 -10.99 22.46
N LEU A 174 10.87 -10.59 21.21
CA LEU A 174 10.03 -9.46 20.88
C LEU A 174 8.59 -9.90 21.19
N ASN A 175 8.28 -9.97 22.48
CA ASN A 175 6.92 -10.24 22.93
C ASN A 175 6.02 -9.18 22.33
N ASP A 176 4.74 -9.49 22.22
CA ASP A 176 3.65 -8.63 21.71
C ASP A 176 3.51 -7.26 22.43
N ASP A 177 4.64 -6.68 22.86
CA ASP A 177 4.72 -5.47 23.67
C ASP A 177 4.49 -4.19 22.86
N ILE A 178 4.09 -4.32 21.59
CA ILE A 178 3.71 -3.18 20.75
C ILE A 178 2.28 -3.35 20.27
N LEU A 179 1.41 -2.48 20.72
CA LEU A 179 0.05 -2.38 20.23
C LEU A 179 -0.06 -1.16 19.32
N ILE A 180 -0.59 -1.36 18.10
CA ILE A 180 -0.73 -0.30 17.11
C ILE A 180 -2.17 -0.24 16.63
N GLU A 181 -2.83 0.89 16.90
CA GLU A 181 -4.10 1.25 16.28
C GLU A 181 -3.86 2.20 15.11
N ARG A 182 -4.62 2.02 14.03
CA ARG A 182 -4.48 2.80 12.80
C ARG A 182 -5.77 3.48 12.44
N LEU A 183 -5.67 4.76 12.05
CA LEU A 183 -6.78 5.52 11.48
C LEU A 183 -6.37 5.98 10.08
N THR A 184 -7.30 5.91 9.13
CA THR A 184 -7.12 6.52 7.80
C THR A 184 -7.86 7.84 7.77
N VAL A 185 -7.14 8.92 7.50
CA VAL A 185 -7.65 10.29 7.46
C VAL A 185 -7.60 10.82 6.03
N PHE A 186 -8.68 11.43 5.56
CA PHE A 186 -8.76 12.00 4.22
C PHE A 186 -9.23 13.46 4.23
N GLY A 187 -8.71 14.24 3.26
CA GLY A 187 -9.12 15.63 3.06
C GLY A 187 -8.43 16.63 3.98
N LEU A 188 -7.35 16.25 4.67
CA LEU A 188 -6.48 17.11 5.47
C LEU A 188 -5.02 16.92 5.09
N PRO A 189 -4.19 17.97 5.07
CA PRO A 189 -2.74 17.84 5.01
C PRO A 189 -2.18 17.35 6.36
N GLU A 190 -1.02 16.70 6.35
CA GLU A 190 -0.36 16.15 7.54
C GLU A 190 -0.18 17.19 8.66
N SER A 191 0.23 18.40 8.30
CA SER A 191 0.40 19.52 9.25
C SER A 191 -0.89 19.84 10.01
N ARG A 192 -2.05 19.75 9.35
CA ARG A 192 -3.35 19.99 9.98
C ARG A 192 -3.75 18.83 10.88
N VAL A 193 -3.50 17.59 10.46
CA VAL A 193 -3.72 16.40 11.29
C VAL A 193 -2.88 16.50 12.56
N GLY A 194 -1.59 16.82 12.44
CA GLY A 194 -0.71 17.01 13.60
C GLY A 194 -1.17 18.13 14.53
N ALA A 195 -1.67 19.25 13.98
CA ALA A 195 -2.21 20.35 14.78
C ALA A 195 -3.47 19.97 15.57
N LEU A 196 -4.40 19.23 14.96
CA LEU A 196 -5.62 18.73 15.62
C LEU A 196 -5.29 17.76 16.75
N LEU A 197 -4.26 16.94 16.58
CA LEU A 197 -3.81 15.95 17.56
C LEU A 197 -2.77 16.50 18.55
N LYS A 198 -2.54 17.81 18.55
CA LYS A 198 -1.66 18.47 19.52
C LYS A 198 -2.15 18.20 20.95
N GLY A 199 -1.21 17.86 21.85
CA GLY A 199 -1.50 17.52 23.24
C GLY A 199 -1.68 16.00 23.46
N PHE A 200 -1.68 15.18 22.43
CA PHE A 200 -1.80 13.73 22.56
C PHE A 200 -0.80 13.14 23.57
N LYS A 201 0.49 13.49 23.42
CA LYS A 201 1.57 13.00 24.28
C LYS A 201 1.43 13.44 25.75
N ILE A 202 0.79 14.60 26.01
CA ILE A 202 0.51 15.07 27.37
C ILE A 202 -0.58 14.22 28.01
N LYS A 203 -1.67 13.95 27.25
CA LYS A 203 -2.79 13.14 27.77
C LYS A 203 -2.45 11.66 27.86
N PHE A 204 -1.67 11.13 26.89
CA PHE A 204 -1.29 9.72 26.78
C PHE A 204 0.24 9.58 26.79
N PRO A 205 0.91 9.77 27.94
CA PRO A 205 2.39 9.84 28.01
C PRO A 205 3.08 8.53 27.64
N ARG A 206 2.41 7.39 27.76
CA ARG A 206 2.92 6.05 27.38
C ARG A 206 2.78 5.75 25.88
N MET A 207 1.99 6.53 25.15
CA MET A 207 1.72 6.32 23.73
C MET A 207 2.39 7.38 22.87
N ARG A 208 2.62 7.05 21.61
CA ARG A 208 3.10 8.00 20.61
C ARG A 208 2.24 7.96 19.36
N LEU A 209 2.19 9.08 18.64
CA LEU A 209 1.61 9.16 17.31
C LEU A 209 2.69 8.94 16.26
N GLY A 210 2.33 8.21 15.21
CA GLY A 210 3.06 8.15 13.95
C GLY A 210 2.16 8.64 12.82
N PHE A 211 2.75 9.34 11.85
CA PHE A 211 2.05 9.78 10.65
C PHE A 211 2.73 9.20 9.43
N ARG A 212 1.94 8.75 8.48
CA ARG A 212 2.42 8.35 7.16
C ARG A 212 1.52 8.99 6.10
N ALA A 213 2.13 9.87 5.30
CA ALA A 213 1.45 10.45 4.15
C ALA A 213 1.50 9.49 2.97
N ASP A 214 0.34 9.08 2.48
CA ASP A 214 0.16 8.38 1.20
C ASP A 214 -0.92 9.14 0.43
N PHE A 215 -0.47 10.16 -0.29
CA PHE A 215 -1.39 11.09 -0.97
C PHE A 215 -2.54 10.36 -1.67
N PRO A 216 -3.79 10.78 -1.43
CA PRO A 216 -4.23 11.95 -0.67
C PRO A 216 -4.69 11.64 0.77
N VAL A 217 -4.29 10.52 1.36
CA VAL A 217 -4.63 10.13 2.73
C VAL A 217 -3.44 10.29 3.69
N ILE A 218 -3.75 10.41 4.96
CA ILE A 218 -2.79 10.33 6.06
C ILE A 218 -3.17 9.14 6.94
N GLU A 219 -2.26 8.20 7.09
CA GLU A 219 -2.37 7.17 8.11
C GLU A 219 -1.88 7.74 9.44
N VAL A 220 -2.73 7.68 10.46
CA VAL A 220 -2.38 8.02 11.84
C VAL A 220 -2.23 6.71 12.61
N LYS A 221 -1.05 6.48 13.18
CA LYS A 221 -0.76 5.34 14.05
C LYS A 221 -0.73 5.79 15.50
N ILE A 222 -1.46 5.12 16.36
CA ILE A 222 -1.37 5.24 17.81
C ILE A 222 -0.58 4.03 18.29
N ILE A 223 0.58 4.26 18.88
CA ILE A 223 1.56 3.22 19.20
C ILE A 223 1.79 3.20 20.70
N LEU A 224 1.53 2.07 21.33
CA LEU A 224 1.85 1.77 22.71
C LEU A 224 2.96 0.72 22.74
N ILE A 225 4.04 1.02 23.43
CA ILE A 225 5.20 0.12 23.61
C ILE A 225 5.30 -0.23 25.09
N ASN A 226 5.66 -1.48 25.39
CA ASN A 226 5.80 -2.01 26.74
C ASN A 226 4.52 -1.77 27.57
N TYR A 227 3.42 -2.37 27.16
CA TYR A 227 2.17 -2.27 27.91
C TYR A 227 2.18 -3.10 29.19
N ASP A 228 1.29 -2.77 30.12
CA ASP A 228 1.18 -3.47 31.40
C ASP A 228 0.77 -4.93 31.18
N LYS A 229 1.14 -5.79 32.13
CA LYS A 229 0.73 -7.19 32.18
C LYS A 229 -0.80 -7.39 32.32
N ASP A 230 -1.56 -6.30 32.53
CA ASP A 230 -3.02 -6.29 32.50
C ASP A 230 -3.54 -5.96 31.08
N PRO A 231 -3.97 -6.97 30.31
CA PRO A 231 -4.46 -6.77 28.94
C PRO A 231 -5.72 -5.90 28.88
N ASN A 232 -6.60 -5.99 29.89
CA ASN A 232 -7.86 -5.25 29.89
C ASN A 232 -7.61 -3.74 30.04
N LYS A 233 -6.69 -3.37 30.93
CA LYS A 233 -6.28 -1.97 31.09
C LYS A 233 -5.63 -1.44 29.83
N THR A 234 -4.73 -2.21 29.23
CA THR A 234 -4.05 -1.86 27.98
C THR A 234 -5.03 -1.60 26.85
N LEU A 235 -6.00 -2.48 26.65
CA LEU A 235 -7.03 -2.33 25.62
C LEU A 235 -7.93 -1.12 25.89
N SER A 236 -8.29 -0.87 27.15
CA SER A 236 -9.07 0.30 27.55
C SER A 236 -8.34 1.60 27.29
N ASP A 237 -7.06 1.69 27.68
CA ASP A 237 -6.22 2.89 27.46
C ASP A 237 -6.06 3.17 25.96
N MET A 238 -5.87 2.12 25.14
CA MET A 238 -5.74 2.25 23.68
C MET A 238 -7.07 2.69 23.06
N ALA A 239 -8.19 2.14 23.48
CA ALA A 239 -9.51 2.54 23.00
C ALA A 239 -9.81 4.01 23.34
N GLU A 240 -9.46 4.48 24.55
CA GLU A 240 -9.60 5.89 24.93
C GLU A 240 -8.73 6.80 24.05
N ALA A 241 -7.48 6.42 23.80
CA ALA A 241 -6.58 7.19 22.97
C ALA A 241 -7.07 7.29 21.50
N LYS A 242 -7.59 6.18 20.99
CA LYS A 242 -8.19 6.11 19.65
C LYS A 242 -9.43 6.99 19.54
N GLN A 243 -10.36 6.89 20.50
CA GLN A 243 -11.57 7.71 20.52
C GLN A 243 -11.23 9.19 20.64
N TRP A 244 -10.27 9.55 21.48
CA TRP A 244 -9.79 10.93 21.60
C TRP A 244 -9.25 11.50 20.27
N ALA A 245 -8.57 10.68 19.48
CA ALA A 245 -8.08 11.08 18.16
C ALA A 245 -9.23 11.22 17.15
N ILE A 246 -10.19 10.28 17.15
CA ILE A 246 -11.37 10.31 16.28
C ILE A 246 -12.19 11.57 16.55
N ASP A 247 -12.47 11.91 17.81
CA ASP A 247 -13.26 13.08 18.19
C ASP A 247 -12.67 14.40 17.66
N ARG A 248 -11.32 14.48 17.54
CA ARG A 248 -10.62 15.66 17.01
C ARG A 248 -10.51 15.71 15.50
N LEU A 249 -10.47 14.55 14.89
CA LEU A 249 -10.42 14.42 13.44
C LEU A 249 -11.81 14.42 12.80
N GLU A 250 -12.85 14.18 13.64
CA GLU A 250 -14.25 14.24 13.23
C GLU A 250 -14.55 13.44 11.96
N ASN A 251 -15.30 14.02 11.05
CA ASN A 251 -15.72 13.43 9.79
C ASN A 251 -14.58 13.28 8.75
N LYS A 252 -13.32 13.49 9.15
CA LYS A 252 -12.14 13.27 8.30
C LYS A 252 -11.57 11.86 8.45
N VAL A 253 -12.00 11.12 9.47
CA VAL A 253 -11.65 9.70 9.61
C VAL A 253 -12.47 8.89 8.60
N VAL A 254 -11.78 8.26 7.66
CA VAL A 254 -12.36 7.37 6.66
C VAL A 254 -12.49 5.97 7.22
N SER A 255 -11.45 5.51 7.91
CA SER A 255 -11.40 4.19 8.54
C SER A 255 -10.82 4.26 9.94
N GLU A 256 -11.50 3.64 10.87
CA GLU A 256 -11.03 3.43 12.23
C GLU A 256 -10.13 2.19 12.38
N LYS A 257 -9.95 1.45 11.29
CA LYS A 257 -9.16 0.21 11.22
C LYS A 257 -7.93 0.34 10.34
N GLY A 258 -7.63 1.54 9.82
CA GLY A 258 -6.54 1.76 8.88
C GLY A 258 -6.79 1.20 7.47
N LEU A 259 -8.03 0.90 7.12
CA LEU A 259 -8.39 0.40 5.80
C LEU A 259 -8.35 1.52 4.75
N SER A 260 -8.16 1.15 3.50
CA SER A 260 -8.32 2.08 2.39
C SER A 260 -9.79 2.47 2.21
N ILE A 261 -10.04 3.60 1.53
CA ILE A 261 -11.41 4.05 1.26
C ILE A 261 -12.22 3.04 0.44
N ALA A 262 -11.56 2.33 -0.49
CA ALA A 262 -12.21 1.30 -1.29
C ALA A 262 -12.59 0.07 -0.45
N GLN A 263 -11.74 -0.33 0.51
CA GLN A 263 -12.06 -1.40 1.46
C GLN A 263 -13.23 -1.02 2.39
N GLU A 264 -13.21 0.20 2.96
CA GLU A 264 -14.32 0.68 3.80
C GLU A 264 -15.64 0.75 3.01
N LEU A 265 -15.58 1.29 1.79
CA LEU A 265 -16.76 1.33 0.92
C LEU A 265 -17.26 -0.07 0.58
N GLY A 266 -16.35 -1.01 0.28
CA GLY A 266 -16.71 -2.41 0.02
C GLY A 266 -17.39 -3.07 1.22
N GLN A 267 -16.88 -2.85 2.44
CA GLN A 267 -17.53 -3.34 3.66
C GLN A 267 -18.94 -2.75 3.86
N LEU A 268 -19.13 -1.44 3.61
CA LEU A 268 -20.42 -0.79 3.70
C LEU A 268 -21.41 -1.36 2.67
N LEU A 269 -21.00 -1.48 1.41
CA LEU A 269 -21.83 -2.03 0.34
C LEU A 269 -22.24 -3.48 0.65
N THR A 270 -21.30 -4.32 1.04
CA THR A 270 -21.55 -5.72 1.39
C THR A 270 -22.49 -5.85 2.59
N SER A 271 -22.24 -5.11 3.68
CA SER A 271 -23.06 -5.18 4.89
C SER A 271 -24.49 -4.72 4.66
N GLN A 272 -24.68 -3.73 3.77
CA GLN A 272 -25.99 -3.21 3.38
C GLN A 272 -26.63 -3.97 2.21
N LYS A 273 -25.94 -4.98 1.65
CA LYS A 273 -26.36 -5.73 0.45
C LYS A 273 -26.66 -4.80 -0.72
N LYS A 274 -25.77 -3.83 -0.97
CA LYS A 274 -25.90 -2.82 -2.02
C LYS A 274 -24.86 -3.02 -3.10
N THR A 275 -25.24 -2.65 -4.32
CA THR A 275 -24.41 -2.80 -5.53
C THR A 275 -24.00 -1.45 -6.10
N LEU A 276 -22.86 -1.43 -6.79
CA LEU A 276 -22.19 -0.24 -7.31
C LEU A 276 -21.96 -0.33 -8.82
N ALA A 277 -22.26 0.77 -9.52
CA ALA A 277 -21.79 1.04 -10.88
C ALA A 277 -20.94 2.33 -10.91
N ILE A 278 -20.04 2.46 -11.88
CA ILE A 278 -19.14 3.60 -12.00
C ILE A 278 -19.13 4.12 -13.44
N ALA A 279 -19.22 5.44 -13.61
CA ALA A 279 -19.03 6.12 -14.89
C ALA A 279 -17.82 7.04 -14.82
N GLU A 280 -16.74 6.69 -15.50
CA GLU A 280 -15.50 7.45 -15.47
C GLU A 280 -15.28 8.24 -16.76
N SER A 281 -14.73 9.47 -16.60
CA SER A 281 -14.19 10.24 -17.71
C SER A 281 -12.75 10.64 -17.38
N CYS A 282 -12.54 11.73 -16.65
CA CYS A 282 -11.21 12.24 -16.32
C CYS A 282 -10.35 11.32 -15.45
N THR A 283 -10.93 10.40 -14.70
CA THR A 283 -10.23 9.41 -13.87
C THR A 283 -9.71 8.22 -14.68
N GLY A 284 -10.35 7.90 -15.82
CA GLY A 284 -9.84 6.95 -16.81
C GLY A 284 -9.64 5.53 -16.30
N GLY A 285 -10.58 4.99 -15.52
CA GLY A 285 -10.54 3.63 -14.99
C GLY A 285 -9.92 3.53 -13.58
N LEU A 286 -9.43 4.63 -13.01
CA LEU A 286 -8.76 4.59 -11.71
C LEU A 286 -9.69 4.20 -10.56
N ILE A 287 -10.96 4.62 -10.59
CA ILE A 287 -11.93 4.25 -9.54
C ILE A 287 -12.22 2.76 -9.62
N ALA A 288 -12.46 2.25 -10.83
CA ALA A 288 -12.68 0.82 -11.05
C ALA A 288 -11.48 -0.01 -10.58
N ASN A 289 -10.24 0.43 -10.90
CA ASN A 289 -9.02 -0.20 -10.41
C ASN A 289 -9.00 -0.24 -8.88
N MET A 290 -9.20 0.88 -8.19
CA MET A 290 -9.19 0.94 -6.73
C MET A 290 -10.25 0.03 -6.09
N VAL A 291 -11.43 -0.11 -6.70
CA VAL A 291 -12.49 -0.99 -6.22
C VAL A 291 -12.14 -2.46 -6.45
N THR A 292 -11.57 -2.80 -7.60
CA THR A 292 -11.21 -4.18 -7.95
C THR A 292 -9.94 -4.68 -7.27
N ASP A 293 -9.11 -3.80 -6.75
CA ASP A 293 -7.98 -4.15 -5.87
C ASP A 293 -8.45 -4.75 -4.51
N VAL A 294 -9.76 -4.60 -4.20
CA VAL A 294 -10.36 -5.18 -2.99
C VAL A 294 -10.88 -6.59 -3.29
N ALA A 295 -10.34 -7.60 -2.61
CA ALA A 295 -10.82 -8.98 -2.73
C ALA A 295 -12.31 -9.06 -2.35
N GLY A 296 -13.10 -9.79 -3.15
CA GLY A 296 -14.56 -9.90 -2.97
C GLY A 296 -15.36 -8.75 -3.61
N SER A 297 -14.72 -7.84 -4.34
CA SER A 297 -15.41 -6.73 -5.01
C SER A 297 -16.49 -7.20 -6.00
N SER A 298 -16.40 -8.40 -6.55
CA SER A 298 -17.42 -8.99 -7.43
C SER A 298 -18.81 -9.13 -6.79
N ASP A 299 -18.89 -9.13 -5.47
CA ASP A 299 -20.16 -9.25 -4.76
C ASP A 299 -21.01 -7.98 -4.81
N TYR A 300 -20.36 -6.83 -5.05
CA TYR A 300 -21.06 -5.53 -5.07
C TYR A 300 -20.74 -4.67 -6.29
N PHE A 301 -19.68 -4.91 -7.03
CA PHE A 301 -19.27 -4.09 -8.16
C PHE A 301 -19.74 -4.71 -9.48
N LEU A 302 -20.73 -4.07 -10.14
CA LEU A 302 -21.41 -4.64 -11.31
C LEU A 302 -20.91 -4.09 -12.65
N PHE A 303 -20.45 -2.83 -12.68
CA PHE A 303 -20.13 -2.15 -13.94
C PHE A 303 -19.20 -0.96 -13.73
N SER A 304 -18.26 -0.77 -14.66
CA SER A 304 -17.61 0.52 -14.90
C SER A 304 -17.50 0.83 -16.37
N GLY A 305 -17.86 2.06 -16.76
CA GLY A 305 -17.72 2.56 -18.12
C GLY A 305 -16.80 3.77 -18.19
N ILE A 306 -15.70 3.67 -18.97
CA ILE A 306 -14.85 4.81 -19.29
C ILE A 306 -15.43 5.55 -20.49
N THR A 307 -16.34 6.48 -20.21
CA THR A 307 -17.01 7.28 -21.23
C THR A 307 -16.28 8.60 -21.46
N TYR A 308 -15.13 8.50 -22.15
CA TYR A 308 -14.18 9.63 -22.26
C TYR A 308 -14.65 10.73 -23.21
N SER A 309 -15.18 10.37 -24.38
CA SER A 309 -15.74 11.32 -25.34
C SER A 309 -17.17 11.72 -25.00
N ASN A 310 -17.65 12.83 -25.58
CA ASN A 310 -19.06 13.25 -25.46
C ASN A 310 -20.00 12.22 -26.08
N ASP A 311 -19.64 11.65 -27.23
CA ASP A 311 -20.46 10.63 -27.88
C ASP A 311 -20.54 9.34 -27.04
N ALA A 312 -19.44 8.95 -26.35
CA ALA A 312 -19.49 7.82 -25.42
C ALA A 312 -20.45 8.08 -24.24
N LYS A 313 -20.45 9.30 -23.68
CA LYS A 313 -21.41 9.70 -22.64
C LYS A 313 -22.85 9.57 -23.13
N ILE A 314 -23.12 10.05 -24.34
CA ILE A 314 -24.44 10.03 -24.94
C ILE A 314 -24.86 8.59 -25.28
N ASN A 315 -24.05 7.86 -26.03
CA ASN A 315 -24.43 6.57 -26.61
C ASN A 315 -24.40 5.42 -25.59
N ILE A 316 -23.53 5.49 -24.57
CA ILE A 316 -23.37 4.41 -23.59
C ILE A 316 -24.20 4.67 -22.33
N LEU A 317 -24.21 5.90 -21.83
CA LEU A 317 -24.86 6.26 -20.57
C LEU A 317 -26.16 7.05 -20.75
N ASN A 318 -26.59 7.26 -22.00
CA ASN A 318 -27.79 8.04 -22.34
C ASN A 318 -27.77 9.49 -21.77
N VAL A 319 -26.60 10.08 -21.65
CA VAL A 319 -26.48 11.51 -21.33
C VAL A 319 -27.15 12.29 -22.45
N LYS A 320 -28.00 13.24 -22.10
CA LYS A 320 -28.75 14.00 -23.11
C LYS A 320 -27.79 14.87 -23.92
N ARG A 321 -27.93 14.81 -25.27
CA ARG A 321 -27.14 15.67 -26.16
C ARG A 321 -27.35 17.16 -25.82
N ALA A 322 -28.57 17.55 -25.48
CA ALA A 322 -28.88 18.92 -25.06
C ALA A 322 -28.07 19.35 -23.83
N THR A 323 -27.94 18.47 -22.83
CA THR A 323 -27.12 18.75 -21.63
C THR A 323 -25.65 18.98 -21.99
N ILE A 324 -25.10 18.16 -22.90
CA ILE A 324 -23.71 18.35 -23.37
C ILE A 324 -23.54 19.65 -24.15
N VAL A 325 -24.51 20.01 -25.01
CA VAL A 325 -24.47 21.25 -25.82
C VAL A 325 -24.60 22.48 -24.94
N GLU A 326 -25.49 22.48 -23.96
CA GLU A 326 -25.81 23.64 -23.12
C GLU A 326 -24.75 23.86 -22.02
N TYR A 327 -24.30 22.78 -21.34
CA TYR A 327 -23.44 22.87 -20.15
C TYR A 327 -22.01 22.35 -20.37
N GLY A 328 -21.79 21.60 -21.42
CA GLY A 328 -20.54 20.91 -21.70
C GLY A 328 -20.36 19.60 -20.92
N ALA A 329 -19.26 18.92 -21.19
CA ALA A 329 -18.93 17.65 -20.53
C ALA A 329 -18.63 17.80 -19.04
N VAL A 330 -17.99 18.89 -18.61
CA VAL A 330 -17.63 19.15 -17.22
C VAL A 330 -18.67 20.06 -16.59
N HIS A 331 -19.70 19.44 -16.03
CA HIS A 331 -20.79 20.12 -15.37
C HIS A 331 -21.57 19.15 -14.47
N GLU A 332 -22.20 19.64 -13.41
CA GLU A 332 -22.96 18.80 -12.47
C GLU A 332 -24.11 18.04 -13.12
N LYS A 333 -24.88 18.69 -14.01
CA LYS A 333 -25.97 18.02 -14.75
C LYS A 333 -25.43 16.84 -15.56
N THR A 334 -24.30 17.01 -16.24
CA THR A 334 -23.65 15.93 -16.99
C THR A 334 -23.19 14.81 -16.06
N ALA A 335 -22.59 15.14 -14.89
CA ALA A 335 -22.19 14.14 -13.91
C ALA A 335 -23.38 13.35 -13.35
N ILE A 336 -24.49 14.03 -13.03
CA ILE A 336 -25.74 13.36 -12.59
C ILE A 336 -26.23 12.38 -13.66
N GLU A 337 -26.35 12.83 -14.90
CA GLU A 337 -26.84 11.98 -15.99
C GLU A 337 -25.90 10.80 -16.27
N MET A 338 -24.57 10.99 -16.16
CA MET A 338 -23.60 9.89 -16.24
C MET A 338 -23.82 8.86 -15.14
N ALA A 339 -23.99 9.29 -13.88
CA ALA A 339 -24.24 8.39 -12.76
C ALA A 339 -25.56 7.64 -12.91
N GLN A 340 -26.64 8.35 -13.28
CA GLN A 340 -27.95 7.73 -13.55
C GLN A 340 -27.87 6.70 -14.67
N GLY A 341 -27.19 7.03 -15.77
CA GLY A 341 -27.03 6.13 -16.91
C GLY A 341 -26.25 4.86 -16.53
N ALA A 342 -25.16 4.98 -15.79
CA ALA A 342 -24.40 3.83 -15.29
C ALA A 342 -25.24 2.95 -14.36
N ARG A 343 -25.97 3.58 -13.42
CA ARG A 343 -26.85 2.89 -12.48
C ARG A 343 -27.91 2.05 -13.21
N ILE A 344 -28.62 2.66 -14.16
CA ILE A 344 -29.67 2.01 -14.93
C ILE A 344 -29.09 0.87 -15.78
N LYS A 345 -27.98 1.14 -16.49
CA LYS A 345 -27.33 0.15 -17.36
C LYS A 345 -26.88 -1.10 -16.62
N ALA A 346 -26.43 -0.95 -15.40
CA ALA A 346 -25.96 -2.05 -14.56
C ALA A 346 -27.05 -2.71 -13.72
N GLY A 347 -28.20 -2.07 -13.55
CA GLY A 347 -29.19 -2.48 -12.55
C GLY A 347 -28.66 -2.34 -11.11
N ALA A 348 -27.72 -1.42 -10.89
CA ALA A 348 -27.07 -1.25 -9.58
C ALA A 348 -27.94 -0.41 -8.63
N ASP A 349 -27.74 -0.60 -7.31
CA ASP A 349 -28.39 0.25 -6.30
C ASP A 349 -27.84 1.67 -6.35
N PHE A 350 -26.51 1.81 -6.45
CA PHE A 350 -25.83 3.10 -6.51
C PHE A 350 -24.91 3.21 -7.72
N ALA A 351 -24.69 4.44 -8.16
CA ALA A 351 -23.64 4.73 -9.12
C ALA A 351 -22.95 6.06 -8.79
N ILE A 352 -21.67 6.12 -9.04
CA ILE A 352 -20.88 7.35 -8.99
C ILE A 352 -20.33 7.67 -10.38
N SER A 353 -20.14 8.95 -10.66
CA SER A 353 -19.52 9.41 -11.90
C SER A 353 -18.49 10.48 -11.67
N THR A 354 -17.52 10.60 -12.60
CA THR A 354 -16.52 11.65 -12.60
C THR A 354 -16.40 12.25 -14.00
N THR A 355 -16.48 13.58 -14.08
CA THR A 355 -16.12 14.37 -15.26
C THR A 355 -15.39 15.62 -14.86
N GLY A 356 -14.25 15.96 -15.50
CA GLY A 356 -13.40 17.03 -15.03
C GLY A 356 -12.17 17.24 -15.90
N ILE A 357 -11.31 18.17 -15.48
CA ILE A 357 -10.10 18.60 -16.17
C ILE A 357 -8.89 18.29 -15.30
N ALA A 358 -8.27 17.14 -15.56
CA ALA A 358 -7.11 16.70 -14.77
C ALA A 358 -5.80 17.44 -15.11
N GLY A 359 -5.74 18.12 -16.27
CA GLY A 359 -4.56 18.85 -16.73
C GLY A 359 -3.54 18.02 -17.51
N PRO A 360 -2.34 18.57 -17.86
CA PRO A 360 -1.93 19.96 -17.58
C PRO A 360 -2.66 21.01 -18.44
N GLY A 361 -3.23 20.61 -19.60
CA GLY A 361 -4.01 21.47 -20.48
C GLY A 361 -5.51 21.26 -20.37
N GLY A 362 -6.29 21.97 -21.24
CA GLY A 362 -7.74 21.82 -21.36
C GLY A 362 -8.57 22.63 -20.36
N GLY A 363 -7.93 23.43 -19.51
CA GLY A 363 -8.63 24.36 -18.62
C GLY A 363 -8.99 25.67 -19.32
N THR A 364 -10.07 26.29 -18.85
CA THR A 364 -10.48 27.67 -19.16
C THR A 364 -10.60 28.45 -17.85
N GLU A 365 -10.83 29.75 -17.93
CA GLU A 365 -11.04 30.59 -16.75
C GLU A 365 -12.26 30.12 -15.94
N GLU A 366 -13.35 29.73 -16.63
CA GLU A 366 -14.56 29.21 -15.99
C GLU A 366 -14.43 27.75 -15.50
N LYS A 367 -13.64 26.95 -16.20
CA LYS A 367 -13.42 25.53 -15.90
C LYS A 367 -11.91 25.23 -15.82
N PRO A 368 -11.26 25.63 -14.73
CA PRO A 368 -9.79 25.51 -14.62
C PRO A 368 -9.33 24.08 -14.47
N VAL A 369 -8.03 23.85 -14.75
CA VAL A 369 -7.36 22.58 -14.45
C VAL A 369 -7.52 22.24 -12.96
N GLY A 370 -7.83 20.99 -12.66
CA GLY A 370 -8.13 20.53 -11.31
C GLY A 370 -9.62 20.56 -10.94
N MET A 371 -10.48 21.05 -11.83
CA MET A 371 -11.93 21.02 -11.63
C MET A 371 -12.48 19.61 -11.92
N VAL A 372 -13.36 19.13 -11.04
CA VAL A 372 -14.10 17.87 -11.23
C VAL A 372 -15.53 17.99 -10.74
N CYS A 373 -16.47 17.51 -11.53
CA CYS A 373 -17.87 17.29 -11.14
C CYS A 373 -18.06 15.80 -10.86
N ILE A 374 -18.53 15.46 -9.67
CA ILE A 374 -18.77 14.10 -9.20
C ILE A 374 -20.24 13.91 -9.00
N GLY A 375 -20.84 12.95 -9.73
CA GLY A 375 -22.25 12.59 -9.62
C GLY A 375 -22.44 11.36 -8.71
N LEU A 376 -23.55 11.34 -8.00
CA LEU A 376 -24.06 10.22 -7.21
C LEU A 376 -25.52 9.97 -7.56
N ALA A 377 -25.84 8.74 -7.94
CA ALA A 377 -27.20 8.29 -8.18
C ALA A 377 -27.51 7.05 -7.32
N GLY A 378 -28.67 7.03 -6.70
CA GLY A 378 -29.18 5.93 -5.89
C GLY A 378 -30.71 5.92 -5.88
N PRO A 379 -31.35 5.04 -5.09
CA PRO A 379 -32.80 4.92 -5.03
C PRO A 379 -33.50 6.22 -4.62
N LEU A 380 -32.93 6.96 -3.68
CA LEU A 380 -33.50 8.19 -3.11
C LEU A 380 -32.54 9.39 -3.24
N VAL A 381 -31.43 9.25 -3.99
CA VAL A 381 -30.42 10.30 -4.16
C VAL A 381 -30.08 10.46 -5.64
N SER A 382 -30.04 11.72 -6.08
CA SER A 382 -29.51 12.10 -7.39
C SER A 382 -28.91 13.49 -7.25
N MET A 383 -27.59 13.54 -7.13
CA MET A 383 -26.87 14.78 -6.85
C MET A 383 -25.51 14.81 -7.53
N ALA A 384 -24.94 15.98 -7.64
CA ALA A 384 -23.53 16.15 -7.97
C ALA A 384 -22.92 17.24 -7.09
N ARG A 385 -21.59 17.18 -7.00
CA ARG A 385 -20.77 18.22 -6.35
C ARG A 385 -19.58 18.56 -7.23
N THR A 386 -19.28 19.82 -7.32
CA THR A 386 -18.10 20.34 -8.02
C THR A 386 -16.98 20.63 -7.02
N TYR A 387 -15.78 20.17 -7.34
CA TYR A 387 -14.57 20.41 -6.55
C TYR A 387 -13.49 21.01 -7.41
N GLN A 388 -12.63 21.83 -6.78
CA GLN A 388 -11.48 22.44 -7.42
C GLN A 388 -10.21 22.11 -6.64
N PHE A 389 -9.20 21.54 -7.33
CA PHE A 389 -7.91 21.20 -6.77
C PHE A 389 -6.79 21.85 -7.57
N SER A 390 -5.75 22.33 -6.88
CA SER A 390 -4.66 23.10 -7.49
C SER A 390 -3.32 22.35 -7.42
N TYR A 391 -3.30 21.03 -7.69
CA TYR A 391 -2.06 20.25 -7.55
C TYR A 391 -1.09 20.43 -8.71
N GLY A 392 -1.50 20.99 -9.85
CA GLY A 392 -0.65 21.17 -11.03
C GLY A 392 -0.21 19.85 -11.73
N ASP A 393 -0.45 18.73 -11.10
CA ASP A 393 -0.06 17.39 -11.57
C ASP A 393 -1.29 16.55 -11.94
N ARG A 394 -1.29 16.01 -13.16
CA ARG A 394 -2.41 15.23 -13.70
C ARG A 394 -2.68 13.95 -12.88
N LEU A 395 -1.65 13.23 -12.47
CA LEU A 395 -1.83 11.98 -11.75
C LEU A 395 -2.37 12.24 -10.35
N ARG A 396 -1.88 13.30 -9.70
CA ARG A 396 -2.41 13.74 -8.40
C ARG A 396 -3.87 14.19 -8.50
N ASN A 397 -4.23 14.96 -9.53
CA ASN A 397 -5.61 15.35 -9.75
C ASN A 397 -6.50 14.12 -9.97
N LYS A 398 -6.11 13.18 -10.83
CA LYS A 398 -6.85 11.93 -11.05
C LYS A 398 -7.04 11.14 -9.76
N LYS A 399 -5.97 10.98 -8.94
CA LYS A 399 -6.02 10.25 -7.66
C LYS A 399 -7.00 10.94 -6.68
N MET A 400 -6.92 12.27 -6.59
CA MET A 400 -7.85 13.04 -5.75
C MET A 400 -9.31 12.93 -6.23
N PHE A 401 -9.57 13.03 -7.54
CA PHE A 401 -10.91 12.90 -8.11
C PHE A 401 -11.52 11.53 -7.81
N ALA A 402 -10.73 10.47 -7.97
CA ALA A 402 -11.18 9.11 -7.66
C ALA A 402 -11.51 8.94 -6.17
N MET A 403 -10.64 9.42 -5.31
CA MET A 403 -10.85 9.36 -3.85
C MET A 403 -12.08 10.15 -3.41
N MET A 404 -12.29 11.36 -3.98
CA MET A 404 -13.48 12.17 -3.68
C MET A 404 -14.78 11.50 -4.13
N ALA A 405 -14.75 10.77 -5.26
CA ALA A 405 -15.92 10.04 -5.74
C ALA A 405 -16.29 8.87 -4.80
N LEU A 406 -15.30 8.09 -4.38
CA LEU A 406 -15.49 7.03 -3.39
C LEU A 406 -15.96 7.58 -2.04
N GLU A 407 -15.38 8.70 -1.59
CA GLU A 407 -15.74 9.36 -0.33
C GLU A 407 -17.17 9.90 -0.35
N LEU A 408 -17.63 10.44 -1.49
CA LEU A 408 -19.00 10.93 -1.62
C LEU A 408 -20.01 9.79 -1.38
N LEU A 409 -19.79 8.62 -1.99
CA LEU A 409 -20.64 7.44 -1.79
C LEU A 409 -20.49 6.88 -0.38
N ARG A 410 -19.26 6.77 0.15
CA ARG A 410 -19.03 6.28 1.51
C ARG A 410 -19.79 7.12 2.54
N ARG A 411 -19.71 8.45 2.44
CA ARG A 411 -20.43 9.35 3.33
C ARG A 411 -21.93 9.22 3.21
N HIS A 412 -22.44 8.99 1.99
CA HIS A 412 -23.87 8.75 1.79
C HIS A 412 -24.33 7.48 2.50
N LEU A 413 -23.62 6.36 2.29
CA LEU A 413 -23.96 5.07 2.90
C LEU A 413 -23.78 5.06 4.43
N ALA A 414 -22.87 5.85 4.95
CA ALA A 414 -22.65 6.03 6.40
C ALA A 414 -23.60 7.05 7.05
N GLY A 415 -24.52 7.69 6.28
CA GLY A 415 -25.41 8.71 6.81
C GLY A 415 -24.73 10.03 7.20
N LEU A 416 -23.54 10.28 6.66
CA LEU A 416 -22.70 11.47 6.97
C LEU A 416 -22.80 12.58 5.93
N LEU A 417 -23.64 12.43 4.89
CA LEU A 417 -23.95 13.52 3.98
C LEU A 417 -25.02 14.40 4.62
N GLU A 418 -24.67 15.66 4.81
CA GLU A 418 -25.68 16.68 5.09
C GLU A 418 -26.62 16.74 3.88
N THR A 419 -27.90 16.52 4.13
CA THR A 419 -28.96 16.78 3.15
C THR A 419 -29.00 18.30 2.97
N ALA A 420 -28.56 18.76 1.77
CA ALA A 420 -28.68 20.16 1.39
C ALA A 420 -30.14 20.56 1.27
#